data_012160daee4d689d37649aa6089a0637
#
_entry.id   012160daee4d689d37649aa6089a0637
#
_cell.length_a   1.000
_cell.length_b   1.000
_cell.length_c   1.000
_cell.angle_alpha   90.00
_cell.angle_beta   90.00
_cell.angle_gamma   90.00
#
_symmetry.space_group_name_H-M   'P 1'
#
loop_
_entity.id
_entity.type
_entity.pdbx_description
1 polymer ?
#
loop_
_entity_poly.entity_id
_entity_poly.type
_entity_poly.pdbx_seq_one_letter_code
_entity_poly.pdbx_strand_id
1 'polypeptide(L)'
;MEKMLAFVDGSIYSESVCDHTLWIAQKNRSKVSIFNIIDVSETSHNTSNFSGNLVAEARNTLLSELAELDNKRAKLAQKKGRLILDDAEARLIEGGLKNIDTHLRHGDFVDTVTEFQEEADILVIGKRGEAANFAKLHLGSNLERLIRSANKPVLVAARVFKPIKRILIGFDGGKSVVRAIEHVSNQNLFTDLECHLLSAGKIDSNQK
;
A
#
# COMPACT_ATOMS: atom_id res chain seq x y z
N MET A 1 14.24 -16.14 5.09
CA MET A 1 13.22 -16.05 4.03
C MET A 1 12.54 -14.72 4.28
N GLU A 2 12.67 -13.78 3.37
CA GLU A 2 12.09 -12.44 3.52
C GLU A 2 10.56 -12.50 3.43
N LYS A 3 9.89 -11.68 4.23
CA LYS A 3 8.43 -11.54 4.22
C LYS A 3 8.06 -10.17 3.66
N MET A 4 7.15 -10.17 2.70
CA MET A 4 6.67 -8.96 2.03
C MET A 4 5.20 -8.71 2.36
N LEU A 5 4.83 -7.46 2.61
CA LEU A 5 3.44 -7.05 2.67
C LEU A 5 3.12 -6.18 1.46
N ALA A 6 2.12 -6.59 0.68
CA ALA A 6 1.63 -5.87 -0.49
C ALA A 6 0.21 -5.35 -0.24
N PHE A 7 -0.04 -4.08 -0.50
CA PHE A 7 -1.32 -3.43 -0.25
C PHE A 7 -2.02 -3.11 -1.57
N VAL A 8 -3.20 -3.69 -1.76
CA VAL A 8 -4.05 -3.52 -2.95
C VAL A 8 -5.42 -2.98 -2.57
N ASP A 9 -5.96 -2.06 -3.36
CA ASP A 9 -7.23 -1.37 -3.11
C ASP A 9 -8.20 -1.45 -4.31
N GLY A 10 -7.86 -2.21 -5.35
CA GLY A 10 -8.62 -2.31 -6.58
C GLY A 10 -8.47 -1.09 -7.51
N SER A 11 -7.58 -0.16 -7.19
CA SER A 11 -7.23 0.94 -8.09
C SER A 11 -6.40 0.45 -9.27
N ILE A 12 -6.20 1.37 -10.23
CA ILE A 12 -5.32 1.16 -11.38
C ILE A 12 -3.85 0.87 -11.02
N TYR A 13 -3.48 1.01 -9.74
CA TYR A 13 -2.15 0.68 -9.24
C TYR A 13 -2.03 -0.75 -8.72
N SER A 14 -3.15 -1.42 -8.41
CA SER A 14 -3.14 -2.76 -7.79
C SER A 14 -2.43 -3.79 -8.65
N GLU A 15 -2.65 -3.79 -9.97
CA GLU A 15 -1.91 -4.66 -10.89
C GLU A 15 -0.40 -4.44 -10.81
N SER A 16 0.02 -3.17 -10.83
CA SER A 16 1.43 -2.80 -10.76
C SER A 16 2.05 -3.13 -9.40
N VAL A 17 1.29 -3.04 -8.30
CA VAL A 17 1.72 -3.52 -6.98
C VAL A 17 2.01 -5.02 -7.04
N CYS A 18 1.11 -5.80 -7.62
CA CYS A 18 1.31 -7.24 -7.79
C CYS A 18 2.55 -7.55 -8.64
N ASP A 19 2.76 -6.84 -9.76
CA ASP A 19 3.91 -7.06 -10.64
C ASP A 19 5.26 -6.71 -9.97
N HIS A 20 5.31 -5.61 -9.20
CA HIS A 20 6.50 -5.27 -8.41
C HIS A 20 6.73 -6.31 -7.30
N THR A 21 5.67 -6.76 -6.63
CA THR A 21 5.73 -7.81 -5.61
C THR A 21 6.26 -9.13 -6.20
N LEU A 22 5.74 -9.51 -7.37
CA LEU A 22 6.20 -10.69 -8.10
C LEU A 22 7.68 -10.60 -8.45
N TRP A 23 8.13 -9.46 -8.99
CA TRP A 23 9.52 -9.23 -9.36
C TRP A 23 10.48 -9.39 -8.16
N ILE A 24 10.13 -8.83 -6.99
CA ILE A 24 10.95 -8.96 -5.77
C ILE A 24 10.92 -10.41 -5.27
N ALA A 25 9.72 -10.98 -5.16
CA ALA A 25 9.53 -12.31 -4.58
C ALA A 25 10.24 -13.42 -5.38
N GLN A 26 10.29 -13.29 -6.70
CA GLN A 26 11.02 -14.22 -7.55
C GLN A 26 12.54 -14.16 -7.32
N LYS A 27 13.09 -12.96 -7.11
CA LYS A 27 14.54 -12.78 -6.86
C LYS A 27 14.95 -13.23 -5.47
N ASN A 28 14.14 -12.91 -4.45
CA ASN A 28 14.48 -13.14 -3.04
C ASN A 28 13.85 -14.41 -2.46
N ARG A 29 12.99 -15.10 -3.21
CA ARG A 29 12.19 -16.25 -2.71
C ARG A 29 11.39 -15.88 -1.47
N SER A 30 10.79 -14.70 -1.47
CA SER A 30 10.08 -14.14 -0.33
C SER A 30 8.70 -14.77 -0.16
N LYS A 31 8.21 -14.81 1.09
CA LYS A 31 6.79 -15.06 1.39
C LYS A 31 6.01 -13.77 1.19
N VAL A 32 4.85 -13.84 0.54
CA VAL A 32 4.02 -12.68 0.23
C VAL A 32 2.73 -12.73 1.04
N SER A 33 2.41 -11.63 1.71
CA SER A 33 1.09 -11.41 2.32
C SER A 33 0.44 -10.20 1.63
N ILE A 34 -0.74 -10.42 1.04
CA ILE A 34 -1.52 -9.38 0.35
C ILE A 34 -2.60 -8.86 1.29
N PHE A 35 -2.71 -7.56 1.40
CA PHE A 35 -3.70 -6.88 2.22
C PHE A 35 -4.64 -6.04 1.37
N ASN A 36 -5.95 -6.18 1.64
CA ASN A 36 -6.93 -5.17 1.29
C ASN A 36 -7.53 -4.64 2.60
N ILE A 37 -7.55 -3.33 2.76
CA ILE A 37 -8.02 -2.65 3.97
C ILE A 37 -9.23 -1.82 3.60
N ILE A 38 -10.37 -2.16 4.21
CA ILE A 38 -11.63 -1.44 4.07
C ILE A 38 -11.65 -0.34 5.12
N ASP A 39 -11.62 0.92 4.69
CA ASP A 39 -11.70 2.07 5.58
C ASP A 39 -13.07 2.15 6.26
N VAL A 40 -13.09 2.50 7.54
CA VAL A 40 -14.33 2.67 8.32
C VAL A 40 -15.21 3.76 7.71
N SER A 41 -14.64 4.78 7.08
CA SER A 41 -15.35 5.84 6.39
C SER A 41 -16.19 5.35 5.19
N GLU A 42 -15.81 4.21 4.59
CA GLU A 42 -16.57 3.59 3.49
C GLU A 42 -17.83 2.85 3.98
N THR A 43 -17.85 2.49 5.25
CA THR A 43 -18.90 1.64 5.83
C THR A 43 -19.87 2.37 6.73
N SER A 44 -19.54 3.58 7.21
CA SER A 44 -20.39 4.35 8.12
C SER A 44 -20.81 5.69 7.54
N HIS A 45 -22.09 6.04 7.70
CA HIS A 45 -22.52 7.42 7.53
C HIS A 45 -22.10 8.25 8.74
N ASN A 46 -21.54 9.45 8.49
CA ASN A 46 -21.55 10.50 9.50
C ASN A 46 -22.99 10.66 9.97
N THR A 47 -23.24 10.30 11.22
CA THR A 47 -24.54 10.54 11.87
C THR A 47 -24.79 12.05 11.87
N SER A 48 -25.46 12.52 10.83
CA SER A 48 -25.98 13.88 10.79
C SER A 48 -26.79 14.06 12.06
N ASN A 49 -26.49 15.12 12.81
CA ASN A 49 -27.22 15.48 14.03
C ASN A 49 -28.68 15.82 13.64
N PHE A 50 -29.57 14.82 13.68
CA PHE A 50 -31.00 14.99 13.49
C PHE A 50 -31.66 15.58 14.75
N SER A 51 -31.02 16.59 15.37
CA SER A 51 -31.48 17.22 16.61
C SER A 51 -32.62 18.24 16.43
N GLY A 52 -33.23 18.34 15.24
CA GLY A 52 -34.29 19.30 14.98
C GLY A 52 -35.62 18.65 14.55
N ASN A 53 -36.69 18.84 15.31
CA ASN A 53 -38.11 18.76 14.94
C ASN A 53 -38.71 17.50 14.29
N LEU A 54 -38.01 16.34 14.27
CA LEU A 54 -38.64 15.09 13.82
C LEU A 54 -39.43 14.44 14.97
N VAL A 55 -40.65 14.01 14.69
CA VAL A 55 -41.45 13.18 15.59
C VAL A 55 -40.66 11.90 15.88
N ALA A 56 -40.66 11.44 17.14
CA ALA A 56 -39.80 10.32 17.59
C ALA A 56 -39.97 9.06 16.75
N GLU A 57 -41.16 8.81 16.24
CA GLU A 57 -41.48 7.64 15.40
C GLU A 57 -40.84 7.72 14.01
N ALA A 58 -40.87 8.88 13.36
CA ALA A 58 -40.21 9.13 12.07
C ALA A 58 -38.70 9.06 12.22
N ARG A 59 -38.15 9.51 13.34
CA ARG A 59 -36.72 9.40 13.66
C ARG A 59 -36.28 7.94 13.79
N ASN A 60 -37.05 7.11 14.50
CA ASN A 60 -36.72 5.68 14.67
C ASN A 60 -36.78 4.92 13.35
N THR A 61 -37.77 5.19 12.50
CA THR A 61 -37.87 4.60 11.17
C THR A 61 -36.66 4.98 10.32
N LEU A 62 -36.28 6.26 10.30
CA LEU A 62 -35.12 6.73 9.54
C LEU A 62 -33.82 6.10 10.03
N LEU A 63 -33.62 5.99 11.36
CA LEU A 63 -32.41 5.33 11.93
C LEU A 63 -32.37 3.85 11.56
N SER A 64 -33.50 3.16 11.53
CA SER A 64 -33.58 1.75 11.10
C SER A 64 -33.20 1.60 9.62
N GLU A 65 -33.72 2.46 8.74
CA GLU A 65 -33.38 2.46 7.31
C GLU A 65 -31.90 2.77 7.06
N LEU A 66 -31.33 3.74 7.79
CA LEU A 66 -29.91 4.05 7.72
C LEU A 66 -29.04 2.86 8.17
N ALA A 67 -29.42 2.19 9.26
CA ALA A 67 -28.70 1.01 9.73
C ALA A 67 -28.76 -0.15 8.72
N GLU A 68 -29.88 -0.34 8.02
CA GLU A 68 -29.97 -1.33 6.94
C GLU A 68 -29.09 -0.98 5.75
N LEU A 69 -29.03 0.29 5.37
CA LEU A 69 -28.17 0.77 4.29
C LEU A 69 -26.68 0.59 4.65
N ASP A 70 -26.29 0.92 5.88
CA ASP A 70 -24.91 0.73 6.35
C ASP A 70 -24.54 -0.76 6.37
N ASN A 71 -25.43 -1.64 6.80
CA ASN A 71 -25.23 -3.09 6.72
C ASN A 71 -25.05 -3.60 5.27
N LYS A 72 -25.84 -3.09 4.32
CA LYS A 72 -25.72 -3.44 2.90
C LYS A 72 -24.39 -2.95 2.33
N ARG A 73 -23.97 -1.72 2.66
CA ARG A 73 -22.67 -1.17 2.25
C ARG A 73 -21.51 -1.98 2.81
N ALA A 74 -21.52 -2.30 4.10
CA ALA A 74 -20.48 -3.11 4.73
C ALA A 74 -20.32 -4.49 4.04
N LYS A 75 -21.43 -5.16 3.71
CA LYS A 75 -21.43 -6.42 2.97
C LYS A 75 -20.86 -6.26 1.56
N LEU A 76 -21.20 -5.17 0.86
CA LEU A 76 -20.66 -4.89 -0.47
C LEU A 76 -19.16 -4.56 -0.42
N ALA A 77 -18.71 -3.77 0.56
CA ALA A 77 -17.29 -3.48 0.76
C ALA A 77 -16.50 -4.75 1.03
N GLN A 78 -17.00 -5.65 1.89
CA GLN A 78 -16.38 -6.96 2.12
C GLN A 78 -16.29 -7.80 0.85
N LYS A 79 -17.37 -7.86 0.07
CA LYS A 79 -17.39 -8.60 -1.19
C LYS A 79 -16.39 -8.01 -2.19
N LYS A 80 -16.37 -6.69 -2.34
CA LYS A 80 -15.40 -5.98 -3.18
C LYS A 80 -13.96 -6.29 -2.75
N GLY A 81 -13.66 -6.17 -1.44
CA GLY A 81 -12.33 -6.44 -0.91
C GLY A 81 -11.85 -7.87 -1.14
N ARG A 82 -12.74 -8.86 -1.04
CA ARG A 82 -12.42 -10.25 -1.38
C ARG A 82 -12.10 -10.42 -2.86
N LEU A 83 -12.92 -9.87 -3.76
CA LEU A 83 -12.65 -9.93 -5.20
C LEU A 83 -11.30 -9.30 -5.56
N ILE A 84 -10.95 -8.17 -4.93
CA ILE A 84 -9.64 -7.52 -5.13
C ILE A 84 -8.50 -8.45 -4.69
N LEU A 85 -8.66 -9.14 -3.56
CA LEU A 85 -7.66 -10.10 -3.08
C LEU A 85 -7.56 -11.33 -3.96
N ASP A 86 -8.69 -11.87 -4.41
CA ASP A 86 -8.74 -13.03 -5.30
C ASP A 86 -8.05 -12.73 -6.64
N ASP A 87 -8.30 -11.54 -7.23
CA ASP A 87 -7.63 -11.10 -8.46
C ASP A 87 -6.12 -10.92 -8.26
N ALA A 88 -5.72 -10.33 -7.14
CA ALA A 88 -4.30 -10.12 -6.82
C ALA A 88 -3.57 -11.45 -6.59
N GLU A 89 -4.20 -12.39 -5.85
CA GLU A 89 -3.67 -13.72 -5.61
C GLU A 89 -3.53 -14.50 -6.92
N ALA A 90 -4.57 -14.51 -7.76
CA ALA A 90 -4.54 -15.18 -9.05
C ALA A 90 -3.39 -14.67 -9.92
N ARG A 91 -3.19 -13.33 -10.00
CA ARG A 91 -2.09 -12.74 -10.76
C ARG A 91 -0.71 -13.18 -10.26
N LEU A 92 -0.51 -13.27 -8.96
CA LEU A 92 0.76 -13.71 -8.37
C LEU A 92 0.98 -15.22 -8.58
N ILE A 93 -0.08 -16.04 -8.53
CA ILE A 93 -0.02 -17.48 -8.83
C ILE A 93 0.33 -17.71 -10.31
N GLU A 94 -0.31 -16.98 -11.23
CA GLU A 94 0.03 -17.01 -12.67
C GLU A 94 1.49 -16.62 -12.91
N GLY A 95 2.02 -15.69 -12.12
CA GLY A 95 3.43 -15.31 -12.09
C GLY A 95 4.36 -16.37 -11.48
N GLY A 96 3.83 -17.48 -10.97
CA GLY A 96 4.60 -18.60 -10.43
C GLY A 96 4.87 -18.58 -8.93
N LEU A 97 4.27 -17.69 -8.16
CA LEU A 97 4.36 -17.72 -6.70
C LEU A 97 3.44 -18.79 -6.11
N LYS A 98 3.88 -19.41 -5.01
CA LYS A 98 3.14 -20.50 -4.33
C LYS A 98 2.80 -20.19 -2.87
N ASN A 99 3.55 -19.29 -2.24
CA ASN A 99 3.41 -18.98 -0.83
C ASN A 99 2.82 -17.57 -0.66
N ILE A 100 1.51 -17.47 -0.79
CA ILE A 100 0.76 -16.21 -0.73
C ILE A 100 -0.28 -16.35 0.38
N ASP A 101 -0.32 -15.38 1.29
CA ASP A 101 -1.40 -15.22 2.26
C ASP A 101 -2.23 -14.00 1.89
N THR A 102 -3.55 -14.08 1.99
CA THR A 102 -4.46 -12.95 1.72
C THR A 102 -5.15 -12.50 2.99
N HIS A 103 -5.23 -11.19 3.21
CA HIS A 103 -5.78 -10.59 4.41
C HIS A 103 -6.76 -9.47 4.06
N LEU A 104 -8.03 -9.67 4.39
CA LEU A 104 -9.03 -8.61 4.39
C LEU A 104 -9.11 -8.00 5.79
N ARG A 105 -8.87 -6.70 5.92
CA ARG A 105 -8.91 -5.99 7.20
C ARG A 105 -9.90 -4.83 7.14
N HIS A 106 -10.43 -4.47 8.31
CA HIS A 106 -11.27 -3.30 8.51
C HIS A 106 -10.56 -2.35 9.46
N GLY A 107 -10.49 -1.07 9.13
CA GLY A 107 -9.89 -0.07 10.00
C GLY A 107 -9.11 0.99 9.25
N ASP A 108 -8.32 1.78 9.99
CA ASP A 108 -7.40 2.75 9.40
C ASP A 108 -6.23 2.02 8.72
N PHE A 109 -5.85 2.53 7.56
CA PHE A 109 -4.77 1.97 6.78
C PHE A 109 -3.42 1.97 7.51
N VAL A 110 -3.06 3.10 8.12
CA VAL A 110 -1.75 3.26 8.77
C VAL A 110 -1.67 2.44 10.05
N ASP A 111 -2.75 2.38 10.82
CA ASP A 111 -2.82 1.57 12.04
C ASP A 111 -2.64 0.09 11.69
N THR A 112 -3.32 -0.39 10.65
CA THR A 112 -3.18 -1.77 10.18
C THR A 112 -1.76 -2.07 9.70
N VAL A 113 -1.14 -1.17 8.92
CA VAL A 113 0.24 -1.37 8.48
C VAL A 113 1.20 -1.39 9.65
N THR A 114 1.02 -0.51 10.64
CA THR A 114 1.87 -0.44 11.83
C THR A 114 1.81 -1.73 12.64
N GLU A 115 0.62 -2.35 12.72
CA GLU A 115 0.43 -3.65 13.40
C GLU A 115 1.25 -4.78 12.74
N PHE A 116 1.26 -4.84 11.40
CA PHE A 116 1.85 -5.95 10.67
C PHE A 116 3.28 -5.72 10.17
N GLN A 117 3.77 -4.48 10.13
CA GLN A 117 5.10 -4.17 9.55
C GLN A 117 6.26 -4.82 10.29
N GLU A 118 6.12 -5.10 11.59
CA GLU A 118 7.20 -5.75 12.36
C GLU A 118 7.53 -7.16 11.87
N GLU A 119 6.55 -7.82 11.27
CA GLU A 119 6.72 -9.14 10.68
C GLU A 119 7.27 -9.12 9.25
N ALA A 120 7.48 -7.93 8.69
CA ALA A 120 7.86 -7.74 7.29
C ALA A 120 9.28 -7.19 7.15
N ASP A 121 9.89 -7.51 6.01
CA ASP A 121 11.17 -6.95 5.59
C ASP A 121 10.99 -5.81 4.57
N ILE A 122 9.86 -5.80 3.84
CA ILE A 122 9.52 -4.77 2.86
C ILE A 122 8.00 -4.60 2.73
N LEU A 123 7.57 -3.36 2.53
CA LEU A 123 6.19 -2.98 2.25
C LEU A 123 6.08 -2.55 0.77
N VAL A 124 5.02 -2.99 0.07
CA VAL A 124 4.76 -2.61 -1.32
C VAL A 124 3.40 -1.94 -1.41
N ILE A 125 3.36 -0.71 -1.92
CA ILE A 125 2.14 0.10 -2.03
C ILE A 125 2.08 0.84 -3.35
N GLY A 126 0.88 1.08 -3.88
CA GLY A 126 0.68 1.94 -5.04
C GLY A 126 0.94 3.42 -4.73
N LYS A 127 1.46 4.16 -5.70
CA LYS A 127 1.70 5.60 -5.57
C LYS A 127 0.45 6.38 -5.19
N ARG A 128 -0.75 5.89 -5.55
CA ARG A 128 -2.06 6.46 -5.23
C ARG A 128 -3.07 5.35 -5.04
N GLY A 129 -4.13 5.64 -4.29
CA GLY A 129 -5.26 4.74 -4.07
C GLY A 129 -6.43 4.99 -5.03
N GLU A 130 -7.60 4.49 -4.67
CA GLU A 130 -8.83 4.51 -5.47
C GLU A 130 -9.26 5.93 -5.91
N ALA A 131 -8.97 6.96 -5.13
CA ALA A 131 -9.20 8.37 -5.47
C ALA A 131 -8.20 8.98 -6.48
N ALA A 132 -7.36 8.17 -7.10
CA ALA A 132 -6.24 8.60 -7.97
C ALA A 132 -6.64 9.50 -9.15
N ASN A 133 -7.89 9.43 -9.60
CA ASN A 133 -8.36 10.16 -10.78
C ASN A 133 -8.61 11.66 -10.53
N PHE A 134 -8.71 12.10 -9.27
CA PHE A 134 -9.11 13.47 -8.92
C PHE A 134 -7.94 14.42 -8.61
N ALA A 135 -6.72 13.92 -8.40
CA ALA A 135 -5.57 14.75 -8.01
C ALA A 135 -4.29 14.41 -8.78
N LYS A 136 -4.07 15.09 -9.90
CA LYS A 136 -2.94 14.77 -10.82
C LYS A 136 -1.52 14.99 -10.26
N LEU A 137 -1.33 15.76 -9.17
CA LEU A 137 0.00 16.19 -8.69
C LEU A 137 0.33 15.79 -7.24
N HIS A 138 -0.60 15.20 -6.48
CA HIS A 138 -0.36 14.87 -5.08
C HIS A 138 -0.09 13.36 -4.89
N LEU A 139 0.74 13.03 -3.92
CA LEU A 139 0.87 11.68 -3.39
C LEU A 139 -0.47 11.27 -2.74
N GLY A 140 -0.79 9.99 -2.72
CA GLY A 140 -1.94 9.50 -1.99
C GLY A 140 -1.79 9.79 -0.49
N SER A 141 -2.88 10.23 0.17
CA SER A 141 -2.86 10.54 1.61
C SER A 141 -2.36 9.37 2.46
N ASN A 142 -2.77 8.15 2.14
CA ASN A 142 -2.33 6.94 2.82
C ASN A 142 -0.83 6.67 2.61
N LEU A 143 -0.30 6.93 1.40
CA LEU A 143 1.13 6.78 1.12
C LEU A 143 1.95 7.78 1.93
N GLU A 144 1.54 9.05 2.00
CA GLU A 144 2.26 10.06 2.79
C GLU A 144 2.28 9.71 4.28
N ARG A 145 1.13 9.30 4.83
CA ARG A 145 1.02 8.84 6.22
C ARG A 145 1.88 7.61 6.48
N LEU A 146 1.86 6.64 5.57
CA LEU A 146 2.68 5.43 5.66
C LEU A 146 4.18 5.75 5.68
N ILE A 147 4.68 6.57 4.75
CA ILE A 147 6.12 6.90 4.69
C ILE A 147 6.60 7.58 5.98
N ARG A 148 5.73 8.33 6.66
CA ARG A 148 6.05 8.97 7.94
C ARG A 148 6.08 8.01 9.12
N SER A 149 5.33 6.92 9.09
CA SER A 149 5.18 5.94 10.19
C SER A 149 5.94 4.65 9.97
N ALA A 150 6.34 4.34 8.72
CA ALA A 150 7.02 3.10 8.40
C ALA A 150 8.45 3.06 8.96
N ASN A 151 8.79 1.94 9.59
CA ASN A 151 10.15 1.60 10.04
C ASN A 151 10.83 0.56 9.14
N LYS A 152 10.16 0.14 8.08
CA LYS A 152 10.62 -0.80 7.06
C LYS A 152 10.76 -0.13 5.70
N PRO A 153 11.60 -0.65 4.79
CA PRO A 153 11.64 -0.18 3.42
C PRO A 153 10.27 -0.21 2.76
N VAL A 154 9.91 0.87 2.06
CA VAL A 154 8.65 0.99 1.33
C VAL A 154 8.92 1.10 -0.16
N LEU A 155 8.47 0.12 -0.94
CA LEU A 155 8.45 0.21 -2.39
C LEU A 155 7.14 0.86 -2.84
N VAL A 156 7.26 1.97 -3.56
CA VAL A 156 6.12 2.69 -4.12
C VAL A 156 5.97 2.34 -5.59
N ALA A 157 4.97 1.52 -5.91
CA ALA A 157 4.70 1.09 -7.27
C ALA A 157 4.18 2.25 -8.12
N ALA A 158 4.80 2.45 -9.29
CA ALA A 158 4.31 3.36 -10.32
C ALA A 158 3.02 2.78 -10.95
N ARG A 159 2.33 3.57 -11.77
CA ARG A 159 1.06 3.15 -12.41
C ARG A 159 1.18 1.88 -13.25
N VAL A 160 2.32 1.70 -13.91
CA VAL A 160 2.58 0.56 -14.78
C VAL A 160 3.95 -0.01 -14.44
N PHE A 161 4.02 -1.31 -14.23
CA PHE A 161 5.30 -2.00 -14.06
C PHE A 161 6.09 -2.01 -15.35
N LYS A 162 7.38 -1.78 -15.23
CA LYS A 162 8.36 -1.98 -16.30
C LYS A 162 9.53 -2.77 -15.74
N PRO A 163 10.10 -3.72 -16.49
CA PRO A 163 11.27 -4.47 -16.04
C PRO A 163 12.37 -3.52 -15.57
N ILE A 164 12.77 -3.67 -14.31
CA ILE A 164 13.73 -2.78 -13.66
C ILE A 164 15.14 -3.23 -14.09
N LYS A 165 15.87 -2.31 -14.72
CA LYS A 165 17.24 -2.54 -15.19
C LYS A 165 18.26 -1.64 -14.51
N ARG A 166 17.79 -0.53 -13.95
CA ARG A 166 18.62 0.50 -13.35
C ARG A 166 18.00 1.05 -12.09
N ILE A 167 18.80 1.43 -11.13
CA ILE A 167 18.40 2.16 -9.93
C ILE A 167 19.14 3.50 -9.88
N LEU A 168 18.46 4.52 -9.37
CA LEU A 168 19.03 5.83 -9.12
C LEU A 168 18.92 6.14 -7.64
N ILE A 169 20.04 6.38 -6.99
CA ILE A 169 20.11 6.77 -5.58
C ILE A 169 20.36 8.28 -5.51
N GLY A 170 19.41 9.01 -4.90
CA GLY A 170 19.61 10.41 -4.54
C GLY A 170 20.52 10.51 -3.33
N PHE A 171 21.66 11.17 -3.46
CA PHE A 171 22.68 11.29 -2.41
C PHE A 171 22.77 12.72 -1.91
N ASP A 172 22.47 12.92 -0.64
CA ASP A 172 22.56 14.22 0.06
C ASP A 172 23.68 14.28 1.10
N GLY A 173 24.48 13.21 1.22
CA GLY A 173 25.52 13.10 2.23
C GLY A 173 25.02 12.75 3.63
N GLY A 174 23.71 12.59 3.83
CA GLY A 174 23.11 12.29 5.13
C GLY A 174 23.28 10.83 5.56
N LYS A 175 23.17 10.59 6.88
CA LYS A 175 23.25 9.22 7.44
C LYS A 175 22.17 8.29 6.90
N SER A 176 21.02 8.83 6.52
CA SER A 176 19.91 8.04 5.98
C SER A 176 20.22 7.43 4.63
N VAL A 177 20.85 8.22 3.73
CA VAL A 177 21.21 7.72 2.40
C VAL A 177 22.38 6.74 2.46
N VAL A 178 23.32 6.91 3.40
CA VAL A 178 24.40 5.93 3.62
C VAL A 178 23.80 4.58 4.03
N ARG A 179 22.86 4.55 4.96
CA ARG A 179 22.14 3.33 5.34
C ARG A 179 21.36 2.72 4.18
N ALA A 180 20.75 3.56 3.34
CA ALA A 180 20.03 3.09 2.15
C ALA A 180 21.01 2.42 1.14
N ILE A 181 22.19 2.98 0.93
CA ILE A 181 23.23 2.40 0.09
C ILE A 181 23.70 1.06 0.66
N GLU A 182 23.98 0.99 1.96
CA GLU A 182 24.35 -0.25 2.64
C GLU A 182 23.25 -1.32 2.49
N HIS A 183 21.99 -0.93 2.65
CA HIS A 183 20.86 -1.85 2.45
C HIS A 183 20.81 -2.36 1.02
N VAL A 184 20.89 -1.49 0.02
CA VAL A 184 20.88 -1.84 -1.40
C VAL A 184 22.05 -2.76 -1.76
N SER A 185 23.26 -2.49 -1.23
CA SER A 185 24.47 -3.28 -1.52
C SER A 185 24.39 -4.70 -0.95
N ASN A 186 23.66 -4.89 0.13
CA ASN A 186 23.56 -6.18 0.82
C ASN A 186 22.37 -7.02 0.33
N GLN A 187 21.52 -6.48 -0.57
CA GLN A 187 20.32 -7.17 -1.06
C GLN A 187 20.56 -7.79 -2.44
N ASN A 188 20.30 -9.08 -2.58
CA ASN A 188 20.38 -9.80 -3.86
C ASN A 188 19.44 -9.22 -4.93
N LEU A 189 18.38 -8.54 -4.50
CA LEU A 189 17.41 -7.87 -5.38
C LEU A 189 18.08 -6.94 -6.41
N PHE A 190 19.17 -6.27 -6.01
CA PHE A 190 19.80 -5.21 -6.79
C PHE A 190 21.10 -5.65 -7.49
N THR A 191 21.55 -6.90 -7.31
CA THR A 191 22.87 -7.38 -7.77
C THR A 191 23.09 -7.22 -9.28
N ASP A 192 22.03 -7.43 -10.10
CA ASP A 192 22.12 -7.37 -11.56
C ASP A 192 21.69 -6.01 -12.13
N LEU A 193 21.49 -4.99 -11.28
CA LEU A 193 21.01 -3.70 -11.71
C LEU A 193 22.15 -2.68 -11.82
N GLU A 194 22.09 -1.87 -12.86
CA GLU A 194 22.97 -0.71 -13.01
C GLU A 194 22.61 0.33 -11.95
N CYS A 195 23.57 0.70 -11.09
CA CYS A 195 23.35 1.66 -10.01
C CYS A 195 23.96 3.01 -10.36
N HIS A 196 23.12 4.05 -10.33
CA HIS A 196 23.52 5.44 -10.49
C HIS A 196 23.39 6.20 -9.18
N LEU A 197 24.40 6.99 -8.83
CA LEU A 197 24.35 7.90 -7.70
C LEU A 197 24.20 9.33 -8.20
N LEU A 198 23.16 10.03 -7.75
CA LEU A 198 22.91 11.42 -8.10
C LEU A 198 23.02 12.32 -6.86
N SER A 199 23.94 13.26 -6.90
CA SER A 199 24.04 14.33 -5.91
C SER A 199 23.67 15.66 -6.53
N ALA A 200 22.79 16.43 -5.86
CA ALA A 200 22.41 17.78 -6.25
C ALA A 200 22.96 18.79 -5.24
N GLY A 201 23.79 19.74 -5.67
CA GLY A 201 24.38 20.77 -4.83
C GLY A 201 25.90 20.87 -4.93
N LYS A 202 26.52 21.68 -4.07
CA LYS A 202 27.99 21.75 -3.96
C LYS A 202 28.48 20.50 -3.21
N ILE A 203 29.27 19.69 -3.89
CA ILE A 203 29.94 18.54 -3.25
C ILE A 203 31.12 19.11 -2.46
N ASP A 204 31.12 18.99 -1.15
CA ASP A 204 32.30 19.26 -0.34
C ASP A 204 33.42 18.25 -0.70
N SER A 205 34.66 18.75 -0.77
CA SER A 205 35.85 17.97 -1.18
C SER A 205 36.07 16.73 -0.31
N ASN A 206 35.45 16.62 0.83
CA ASN A 206 35.56 15.45 1.75
C ASN A 206 34.51 14.35 1.44
N GLN A 207 33.67 14.51 0.39
CA GLN A 207 32.65 13.53 -0.02
C GLN A 207 33.00 12.82 -1.34
N LYS A 208 34.25 12.92 -1.77
CA LYS A 208 34.77 12.19 -2.96
C LYS A 208 35.34 10.82 -2.60
#